data_7682654e2da04631a5a2e62682fd2d09
#
_entry.id   7682654e2da04631a5a2e62682fd2d09
#
_cell.length_a   1.000
_cell.length_b   1.000
_cell.length_c   1.000
_cell.angle_alpha   90.00
_cell.angle_beta   90.00
_cell.angle_gamma   90.00
#
_symmetry.space_group_name_H-M   'P 1'
#
loop_
_entity.id
_entity.type
_entity.pdbx_description
1 polymer ?
#
loop_
_entity_poly.entity_id
_entity_poly.type
_entity_poly.pdbx_seq_one_letter_code
_entity_poly.pdbx_strand_id
1 'polypeptide(L)'
;MDEQQSIGPQPDRAAGDVSAQVVNIVEAGARDVFAHTATITQGGASDIKADNVIVRQGGVRQIEATHVTLRQGGVVHARAETAEIVQSGVVLAQADKLTLDGGTQAIGVFAGSATMDGSLAQAVVSRGPMQVEQSATVAMLAPRITVKNSAVGLLLARYVEGDVSALFGPRAAVAFGAAFGAAFGVAFALARMAVNQRRRKRK
;
A
#
# COMPACT_ATOMS: atom_id res chain seq x y z
N MET A 1 -18.13 19.75 -26.31
CA MET A 1 -18.99 20.06 -25.14
C MET A 1 -18.42 19.19 -24.03
N ASP A 2 -17.69 19.82 -23.10
CA ASP A 2 -17.13 19.13 -21.95
C ASP A 2 -18.25 18.83 -20.98
N GLU A 3 -18.67 17.60 -20.89
CA GLU A 3 -19.71 17.17 -19.97
C GLU A 3 -19.10 17.06 -18.56
N GLN A 4 -19.29 18.13 -17.78
CA GLN A 4 -18.88 18.21 -16.39
C GLN A 4 -20.07 17.88 -15.50
N GLN A 5 -19.99 16.77 -14.79
CA GLN A 5 -20.99 16.39 -13.80
C GLN A 5 -20.50 16.73 -12.39
N SER A 6 -21.21 17.60 -11.69
CA SER A 6 -20.97 17.94 -10.28
C SER A 6 -22.09 17.38 -9.42
N ILE A 7 -21.76 16.58 -8.43
CA ILE A 7 -22.70 16.05 -7.44
C ILE A 7 -22.49 16.83 -6.15
N GLY A 8 -23.47 17.69 -5.84
CA GLY A 8 -23.49 18.47 -4.60
C GLY A 8 -24.13 17.72 -3.42
N PRO A 9 -24.19 18.33 -2.23
CA PRO A 9 -24.66 17.70 -1.01
C PRO A 9 -26.14 17.29 -1.13
N GLN A 10 -26.40 16.00 -1.19
CA GLN A 10 -27.72 15.40 -1.00
C GLN A 10 -27.68 14.53 0.25
N PRO A 11 -28.42 14.86 1.31
CA PRO A 11 -28.25 14.28 2.63
C PRO A 11 -28.60 12.79 2.76
N ASP A 12 -29.15 12.12 1.77
CA ASP A 12 -29.60 10.73 1.93
C ASP A 12 -29.50 9.81 0.68
N ARG A 13 -28.75 10.18 -0.35
CA ARG A 13 -28.57 9.31 -1.50
C ARG A 13 -27.10 9.23 -1.88
N ALA A 14 -26.47 8.10 -1.63
CA ALA A 14 -25.31 7.73 -2.43
C ALA A 14 -25.72 7.81 -3.90
N ALA A 15 -25.02 8.61 -4.69
CA ALA A 15 -25.21 8.60 -6.12
C ALA A 15 -24.96 7.16 -6.61
N GLY A 16 -25.76 6.69 -7.55
CA GLY A 16 -25.49 5.42 -8.22
C GLY A 16 -24.18 5.48 -9.00
N ASP A 17 -24.14 4.77 -10.09
CA ASP A 17 -23.01 4.78 -11.01
C ASP A 17 -22.95 6.13 -11.74
N VAL A 18 -21.78 6.75 -11.77
CA VAL A 18 -21.55 8.06 -12.38
C VAL A 18 -20.52 7.90 -13.49
N SER A 19 -20.89 8.37 -14.69
CA SER A 19 -20.01 8.33 -15.85
C SER A 19 -19.99 9.68 -16.56
N ALA A 20 -18.82 10.35 -16.57
CA ALA A 20 -18.64 11.65 -17.25
C ALA A 20 -17.16 11.91 -17.52
N GLN A 21 -16.84 12.89 -18.35
CA GLN A 21 -15.45 13.33 -18.58
C GLN A 21 -14.81 13.81 -17.28
N VAL A 22 -15.51 14.63 -16.52
CA VAL A 22 -15.06 15.16 -15.22
C VAL A 22 -16.16 14.92 -14.19
N VAL A 23 -15.82 14.25 -13.10
CA VAL A 23 -16.71 13.99 -11.97
C VAL A 23 -16.18 14.69 -10.74
N ASN A 24 -16.99 15.55 -10.13
CA ASN A 24 -16.70 16.19 -8.86
C ASN A 24 -17.74 15.73 -7.82
N ILE A 25 -17.27 15.08 -6.77
CA ILE A 25 -18.09 14.62 -5.65
C ILE A 25 -17.71 15.46 -4.43
N VAL A 26 -18.67 16.23 -3.91
CA VAL A 26 -18.49 17.09 -2.75
C VAL A 26 -19.53 16.76 -1.69
N GLU A 27 -19.10 16.39 -0.49
CA GLU A 27 -19.96 16.03 0.65
C GLU A 27 -21.02 14.96 0.30
N ALA A 28 -20.65 14.04 -0.60
CA ALA A 28 -21.57 13.02 -1.12
C ALA A 28 -20.85 11.67 -1.29
N GLY A 29 -21.63 10.63 -1.54
CA GLY A 29 -21.12 9.29 -1.86
C GLY A 29 -21.52 8.87 -3.27
N ALA A 30 -20.66 8.10 -3.94
CA ALA A 30 -20.95 7.42 -5.19
C ALA A 30 -20.70 5.91 -5.05
N ARG A 31 -21.28 5.10 -5.92
CA ARG A 31 -20.98 3.69 -5.99
C ARG A 31 -19.80 3.47 -6.94
N ASP A 32 -20.05 3.54 -8.21
CA ASP A 32 -19.05 3.34 -9.24
C ASP A 32 -18.85 4.64 -10.04
N VAL A 33 -17.60 5.06 -10.17
CA VAL A 33 -17.24 6.30 -10.87
C VAL A 33 -16.35 5.94 -12.07
N PHE A 34 -16.80 6.30 -13.26
CA PHE A 34 -16.06 6.15 -14.50
C PHE A 34 -15.81 7.54 -15.10
N ALA A 35 -14.57 8.00 -15.14
CA ALA A 35 -14.26 9.36 -15.57
C ALA A 35 -12.87 9.44 -16.24
N HIS A 36 -12.61 10.53 -16.94
CA HIS A 36 -11.23 10.91 -17.25
C HIS A 36 -10.57 11.55 -16.02
N THR A 37 -11.32 12.42 -15.32
CA THR A 37 -10.85 13.01 -14.05
C THR A 37 -11.95 12.88 -12.99
N ALA A 38 -11.59 12.29 -11.83
CA ALA A 38 -12.47 12.18 -10.67
C ALA A 38 -11.88 12.95 -9.48
N THR A 39 -12.62 13.88 -8.93
CA THR A 39 -12.26 14.62 -7.71
C THR A 39 -13.30 14.35 -6.63
N ILE A 40 -12.84 13.88 -5.46
CA ILE A 40 -13.68 13.64 -4.30
C ILE A 40 -13.21 14.54 -3.16
N THR A 41 -14.13 15.35 -2.63
CA THR A 41 -13.87 16.24 -1.50
C THR A 41 -14.91 15.98 -0.40
N GLN A 42 -14.47 15.57 0.78
CA GLN A 42 -15.33 15.26 1.94
C GLN A 42 -16.42 14.22 1.62
N GLY A 43 -16.05 13.19 0.85
CA GLY A 43 -17.01 12.20 0.39
C GLY A 43 -16.41 10.81 0.26
N GLY A 44 -17.10 9.94 -0.44
CA GLY A 44 -16.61 8.58 -0.66
C GLY A 44 -17.08 7.97 -1.96
N ALA A 45 -16.35 6.96 -2.41
CA ALA A 45 -16.79 6.11 -3.51
C ALA A 45 -16.47 4.63 -3.21
N SER A 46 -17.22 3.73 -3.83
CA SER A 46 -16.84 2.32 -3.74
C SER A 46 -15.72 2.03 -4.74
N ASP A 47 -15.97 2.20 -6.00
CA ASP A 47 -15.03 1.87 -7.06
C ASP A 47 -14.82 3.06 -7.99
N ILE A 48 -13.57 3.42 -8.27
CA ILE A 48 -13.21 4.51 -9.16
C ILE A 48 -12.30 3.98 -10.26
N LYS A 49 -12.69 4.24 -11.52
CA LYS A 49 -11.86 4.03 -12.69
C LYS A 49 -11.73 5.32 -13.46
N ALA A 50 -10.53 5.89 -13.48
CA ALA A 50 -10.28 7.16 -14.16
C ALA A 50 -8.80 7.27 -14.56
N ASP A 51 -8.46 8.22 -15.41
CA ASP A 51 -7.05 8.50 -15.68
C ASP A 51 -6.44 9.28 -14.51
N ASN A 52 -7.16 10.26 -13.97
CA ASN A 52 -6.71 11.09 -12.85
C ASN A 52 -7.72 11.02 -11.69
N VAL A 53 -7.25 10.65 -10.52
CA VAL A 53 -8.07 10.59 -9.30
C VAL A 53 -7.46 11.48 -8.22
N ILE A 54 -8.25 12.41 -7.69
CA ILE A 54 -7.87 13.26 -6.57
C ILE A 54 -8.90 13.05 -5.45
N VAL A 55 -8.44 12.54 -4.31
CA VAL A 55 -9.27 12.34 -3.13
C VAL A 55 -8.76 13.25 -2.00
N ARG A 56 -9.65 14.08 -1.47
CA ARG A 56 -9.39 14.97 -0.33
C ARG A 56 -10.40 14.72 0.77
N GLN A 57 -9.94 14.32 1.96
CA GLN A 57 -10.79 14.07 3.13
C GLN A 57 -11.93 13.08 2.85
N GLY A 58 -11.59 11.95 2.21
CA GLY A 58 -12.60 10.98 1.81
C GLY A 58 -12.12 9.53 1.92
N GLY A 59 -13.05 8.61 1.70
CA GLY A 59 -12.78 7.18 1.70
C GLY A 59 -13.13 6.53 0.37
N VAL A 60 -12.26 5.66 -0.13
CA VAL A 60 -12.52 4.90 -1.35
C VAL A 60 -12.15 3.44 -1.11
N ARG A 61 -12.99 2.52 -1.55
CA ARG A 61 -12.68 1.11 -1.43
C ARG A 61 -11.64 0.68 -2.47
N GLN A 62 -11.86 1.01 -3.73
CA GLN A 62 -10.97 0.62 -4.82
C GLN A 62 -10.75 1.77 -5.80
N ILE A 63 -9.49 2.00 -6.17
CA ILE A 63 -9.09 2.96 -7.19
C ILE A 63 -8.24 2.24 -8.25
N GLU A 64 -8.62 2.40 -9.50
CA GLU A 64 -7.82 2.04 -10.68
C GLU A 64 -7.62 3.30 -11.53
N ALA A 65 -6.38 3.79 -11.62
CA ALA A 65 -6.10 5.02 -12.35
C ALA A 65 -4.66 5.07 -12.90
N THR A 66 -4.38 6.00 -13.79
CA THR A 66 -3.01 6.31 -14.19
C THR A 66 -2.32 7.14 -13.09
N HIS A 67 -3.02 8.17 -12.58
CA HIS A 67 -2.51 9.05 -11.54
C HIS A 67 -3.48 9.10 -10.36
N VAL A 68 -2.96 8.87 -9.16
CA VAL A 68 -3.73 8.96 -7.92
C VAL A 68 -3.06 9.95 -6.97
N THR A 69 -3.81 10.92 -6.49
CA THR A 69 -3.43 11.79 -5.37
C THR A 69 -4.43 11.63 -4.24
N LEU A 70 -3.97 11.11 -3.11
CA LEU A 70 -4.79 10.90 -1.93
C LEU A 70 -4.27 11.78 -0.78
N ARG A 71 -5.14 12.63 -0.23
CA ARG A 71 -4.80 13.51 0.89
C ARG A 71 -5.85 13.41 2.00
N GLN A 72 -5.41 13.14 3.23
CA GLN A 72 -6.26 13.07 4.44
C GLN A 72 -7.46 12.12 4.27
N GLY A 73 -7.22 10.95 3.71
CA GLY A 73 -8.27 10.00 3.41
C GLY A 73 -7.90 8.55 3.69
N GLY A 74 -8.73 7.65 3.21
CA GLY A 74 -8.49 6.23 3.31
C GLY A 74 -8.78 5.50 2.01
N VAL A 75 -7.93 4.54 1.64
CA VAL A 75 -8.16 3.66 0.50
C VAL A 75 -7.86 2.22 0.91
N VAL A 76 -8.76 1.31 0.56
CA VAL A 76 -8.50 -0.11 0.82
C VAL A 76 -7.57 -0.67 -0.26
N HIS A 77 -7.86 -0.44 -1.52
CA HIS A 77 -7.02 -0.91 -2.63
C HIS A 77 -6.81 0.20 -3.67
N ALA A 78 -5.56 0.61 -3.84
CA ALA A 78 -5.17 1.57 -4.86
C ALA A 78 -4.26 0.91 -5.90
N ARG A 79 -4.61 1.04 -7.16
CA ARG A 79 -3.80 0.60 -8.30
C ARG A 79 -3.58 1.76 -9.26
N ALA A 80 -2.32 2.10 -9.53
CA ALA A 80 -1.98 3.23 -10.39
C ALA A 80 -0.64 3.03 -11.12
N GLU A 81 -0.34 3.86 -12.10
CA GLU A 81 1.02 4.02 -12.58
C GLU A 81 1.81 4.92 -11.62
N THR A 82 1.20 6.03 -11.21
CA THR A 82 1.79 6.94 -10.23
C THR A 82 0.80 7.21 -9.10
N ALA A 83 1.23 7.02 -7.86
CA ALA A 83 0.42 7.32 -6.68
C ALA A 83 1.20 8.22 -5.71
N GLU A 84 0.57 9.30 -5.29
CA GLU A 84 1.00 10.20 -4.23
C GLU A 84 -0.01 10.13 -3.08
N ILE A 85 0.45 9.72 -1.91
CA ILE A 85 -0.41 9.49 -0.75
C ILE A 85 0.16 10.27 0.43
N VAL A 86 -0.62 11.22 0.94
CA VAL A 86 -0.22 12.14 1.99
C VAL A 86 -1.21 12.09 3.15
N GLN A 87 -0.74 11.92 4.36
CA GLN A 87 -1.55 11.92 5.59
C GLN A 87 -2.77 10.98 5.52
N SER A 88 -2.59 9.80 4.99
CA SER A 88 -3.69 8.91 4.61
C SER A 88 -3.47 7.48 5.08
N GLY A 89 -4.55 6.72 5.15
CA GLY A 89 -4.53 5.29 5.43
C GLY A 89 -4.70 4.46 4.16
N VAL A 90 -3.82 3.49 3.92
CA VAL A 90 -3.94 2.57 2.78
C VAL A 90 -3.73 1.13 3.23
N VAL A 91 -4.65 0.26 2.85
CA VAL A 91 -4.47 -1.18 3.13
C VAL A 91 -3.52 -1.80 2.11
N LEU A 92 -3.79 -1.61 0.83
CA LEU A 92 -2.94 -2.13 -0.24
C LEU A 92 -2.75 -1.08 -1.33
N ALA A 93 -1.49 -0.70 -1.58
CA ALA A 93 -1.11 0.17 -2.67
C ALA A 93 -0.26 -0.58 -3.70
N GLN A 94 -0.62 -0.47 -4.97
CA GLN A 94 0.14 -0.99 -6.10
C GLN A 94 0.38 0.15 -7.10
N ALA A 95 1.65 0.47 -7.38
CA ALA A 95 1.98 1.50 -8.36
C ALA A 95 3.36 1.26 -8.99
N ASP A 96 3.59 1.79 -10.18
CA ASP A 96 4.95 1.78 -10.73
C ASP A 96 5.83 2.80 -10.00
N LYS A 97 5.27 3.98 -9.69
CA LYS A 97 5.93 4.98 -8.85
C LYS A 97 5.01 5.36 -7.69
N LEU A 98 5.49 5.12 -6.46
CA LEU A 98 4.73 5.41 -5.25
C LEU A 98 5.47 6.39 -4.35
N THR A 99 4.76 7.40 -3.88
CA THR A 99 5.22 8.35 -2.85
C THR A 99 4.27 8.29 -1.66
N LEU A 100 4.82 8.02 -0.47
CA LEU A 100 4.11 8.07 0.80
C LEU A 100 4.72 9.16 1.66
N ASP A 101 3.93 10.11 2.10
CA ASP A 101 4.41 11.29 2.81
C ASP A 101 3.51 11.68 3.99
N GLY A 102 4.06 12.44 4.93
CA GLY A 102 3.35 13.19 5.94
C GLY A 102 2.56 12.38 6.97
N GLY A 103 3.06 11.23 7.44
CA GLY A 103 2.36 10.39 8.42
C GLY A 103 1.39 9.40 7.80
N THR A 104 1.57 9.08 6.53
CA THR A 104 0.81 8.03 5.85
C THR A 104 1.01 6.67 6.51
N GLN A 105 -0.07 5.91 6.65
CA GLN A 105 -0.04 4.55 7.18
C GLN A 105 -0.42 3.56 6.09
N ALA A 106 0.44 2.59 5.80
CA ALA A 106 0.19 1.55 4.81
C ALA A 106 0.38 0.15 5.40
N ILE A 107 -0.47 -0.79 5.04
CA ILE A 107 -0.29 -2.20 5.42
C ILE A 107 0.59 -2.89 4.38
N GLY A 108 0.20 -2.89 3.12
CA GLY A 108 0.95 -3.50 2.03
C GLY A 108 1.25 -2.52 0.91
N VAL A 109 2.49 -2.49 0.47
CA VAL A 109 2.95 -1.64 -0.63
C VAL A 109 3.70 -2.49 -1.65
N PHE A 110 3.27 -2.44 -2.90
CA PHE A 110 3.94 -3.05 -4.03
C PHE A 110 4.24 -1.97 -5.08
N ALA A 111 5.51 -1.69 -5.33
CA ALA A 111 5.89 -0.61 -6.22
C ALA A 111 6.95 -1.02 -7.25
N GLY A 112 7.00 -0.31 -8.36
CA GLY A 112 8.17 -0.32 -9.24
C GLY A 112 9.32 0.44 -8.58
N SER A 113 9.05 1.63 -8.05
CA SER A 113 9.93 2.41 -7.18
C SER A 113 9.12 3.07 -6.07
N ALA A 114 9.69 3.21 -4.88
CA ALA A 114 8.98 3.78 -3.73
C ALA A 114 9.82 4.88 -3.05
N THR A 115 9.16 5.96 -2.67
CA THR A 115 9.69 7.01 -1.79
C THR A 115 8.78 7.10 -0.57
N MET A 116 9.35 7.05 0.62
CA MET A 116 8.65 7.16 1.89
C MET A 116 9.29 8.24 2.73
N ASP A 117 8.51 9.20 3.18
CA ASP A 117 8.93 10.23 4.12
C ASP A 117 7.92 10.40 5.26
N GLY A 118 8.39 10.37 6.50
CA GLY A 118 7.56 10.50 7.69
C GLY A 118 6.41 9.50 7.78
N SER A 119 6.54 8.30 7.22
CA SER A 119 5.44 7.37 7.00
C SER A 119 5.64 6.04 7.73
N LEU A 120 4.55 5.32 7.97
CA LEU A 120 4.54 4.00 8.60
C LEU A 120 4.04 2.95 7.59
N ALA A 121 4.79 1.88 7.39
CA ALA A 121 4.34 0.76 6.57
C ALA A 121 4.63 -0.59 7.23
N GLN A 122 3.75 -1.56 7.06
CA GLN A 122 4.03 -2.91 7.57
C GLN A 122 4.90 -3.69 6.59
N ALA A 123 4.50 -3.78 5.34
CA ALA A 123 5.26 -4.49 4.32
C ALA A 123 5.42 -3.64 3.06
N VAL A 124 6.65 -3.49 2.60
CA VAL A 124 6.97 -2.76 1.36
C VAL A 124 7.82 -3.64 0.46
N VAL A 125 7.34 -3.86 -0.74
CA VAL A 125 8.05 -4.59 -1.78
C VAL A 125 8.22 -3.69 -2.99
N SER A 126 9.46 -3.45 -3.39
CA SER A 126 9.77 -2.67 -4.59
C SER A 126 10.61 -3.49 -5.57
N ARG A 127 10.28 -3.39 -6.85
CA ARG A 127 11.08 -4.01 -7.93
C ARG A 127 12.33 -3.18 -8.28
N GLY A 128 12.29 -1.88 -8.00
CA GLY A 128 13.37 -0.93 -8.25
C GLY A 128 13.87 -0.26 -6.97
N PRO A 129 14.51 0.91 -7.09
CA PRO A 129 15.06 1.61 -5.96
C PRO A 129 13.98 2.09 -4.98
N MET A 130 14.34 2.11 -3.70
CA MET A 130 13.51 2.61 -2.62
C MET A 130 14.28 3.64 -1.81
N GLN A 131 13.64 4.76 -1.51
CA GLN A 131 14.14 5.79 -0.60
C GLN A 131 13.22 5.86 0.60
N VAL A 132 13.80 5.84 1.79
CA VAL A 132 13.05 5.82 3.05
C VAL A 132 13.68 6.83 4.00
N GLU A 133 12.94 7.87 4.33
CA GLU A 133 13.37 8.92 5.21
C GLU A 133 12.38 9.06 6.37
N GLN A 134 12.88 9.24 7.60
CA GLN A 134 12.08 9.48 8.81
C GLN A 134 10.88 8.52 9.00
N SER A 135 10.99 7.29 8.51
CA SER A 135 9.88 6.35 8.41
C SER A 135 10.12 5.10 9.25
N ALA A 136 9.05 4.38 9.58
CA ALA A 136 9.16 3.09 10.22
C ALA A 136 8.48 1.99 9.38
N THR A 137 9.17 0.86 9.23
CA THR A 137 8.66 -0.26 8.43
C THR A 137 8.97 -1.58 9.11
N VAL A 138 8.00 -2.50 9.13
CA VAL A 138 8.21 -3.81 9.72
C VAL A 138 9.03 -4.70 8.78
N ALA A 139 8.70 -4.74 7.49
CA ALA A 139 9.42 -5.53 6.50
C ALA A 139 9.59 -4.78 5.18
N MET A 140 10.80 -4.82 4.62
CA MET A 140 11.14 -4.18 3.35
C MET A 140 11.89 -5.15 2.44
N LEU A 141 11.51 -5.16 1.17
CA LEU A 141 12.19 -5.92 0.12
C LEU A 141 12.39 -5.05 -1.12
N ALA A 142 13.63 -4.77 -1.50
CA ALA A 142 13.97 -4.07 -2.73
C ALA A 142 15.41 -4.36 -3.17
N PRO A 143 15.75 -4.22 -4.46
CA PRO A 143 17.12 -4.43 -4.91
C PRO A 143 18.09 -3.36 -4.39
N ARG A 144 17.65 -2.12 -4.25
CA ARG A 144 18.45 -1.02 -3.69
C ARG A 144 17.58 -0.20 -2.74
N ILE A 145 18.08 0.03 -1.54
CA ILE A 145 17.38 0.80 -0.50
C ILE A 145 18.34 1.88 0.02
N THR A 146 17.89 3.12 -0.02
CA THR A 146 18.54 4.24 0.65
C THR A 146 17.71 4.60 1.87
N VAL A 147 18.33 4.54 3.06
CA VAL A 147 17.64 4.78 4.34
C VAL A 147 18.27 5.97 5.05
N LYS A 148 17.44 6.89 5.53
CA LYS A 148 17.88 8.00 6.37
C LYS A 148 16.96 8.12 7.59
N ASN A 149 17.54 8.11 8.79
CA ASN A 149 16.83 8.30 10.06
C ASN A 149 15.55 7.43 10.19
N SER A 150 15.61 6.17 9.78
CA SER A 150 14.44 5.33 9.72
C SER A 150 14.63 4.03 10.49
N ALA A 151 13.53 3.48 11.00
CA ALA A 151 13.51 2.24 11.75
C ALA A 151 12.94 1.09 10.89
N VAL A 152 13.69 0.00 10.79
CA VAL A 152 13.29 -1.16 9.97
C VAL A 152 13.42 -2.44 10.79
N GLY A 153 12.38 -3.26 10.78
CA GLY A 153 12.36 -4.57 11.45
C GLY A 153 13.11 -5.63 10.65
N LEU A 154 12.68 -5.89 9.44
CA LEU A 154 13.31 -6.83 8.51
C LEU A 154 13.61 -6.13 7.19
N LEU A 155 14.88 -6.12 6.79
CA LEU A 155 15.34 -5.49 5.57
C LEU A 155 16.03 -6.53 4.69
N LEU A 156 15.49 -6.73 3.49
CA LEU A 156 16.05 -7.60 2.47
C LEU A 156 16.39 -6.76 1.24
N ALA A 157 17.66 -6.49 1.04
CA ALA A 157 18.13 -5.71 -0.10
C ALA A 157 19.48 -6.24 -0.61
N ARG A 158 19.76 -5.99 -1.89
CA ARG A 158 21.06 -6.28 -2.48
C ARG A 158 22.09 -5.19 -2.15
N TYR A 159 21.63 -3.95 -2.13
CA TYR A 159 22.44 -2.78 -1.78
C TYR A 159 21.66 -1.91 -0.80
N VAL A 160 22.30 -1.54 0.30
CA VAL A 160 21.75 -0.66 1.34
C VAL A 160 22.71 0.48 1.56
N GLU A 161 22.20 1.71 1.47
CA GLU A 161 22.94 2.94 1.72
C GLU A 161 22.24 3.75 2.81
N GLY A 162 23.02 4.32 3.74
CA GLY A 162 22.54 5.23 4.79
C GLY A 162 22.44 4.62 6.18
N ASP A 163 21.77 5.35 7.10
CA ASP A 163 21.65 5.00 8.50
C ASP A 163 20.38 4.21 8.77
N VAL A 164 20.54 2.93 9.10
CA VAL A 164 19.43 2.03 9.47
C VAL A 164 19.43 1.82 10.98
N SER A 165 18.38 2.27 11.64
CA SER A 165 18.10 1.87 13.03
C SER A 165 17.31 0.57 13.03
N ALA A 166 17.92 -0.52 13.50
CA ALA A 166 17.21 -1.79 13.65
C ALA A 166 16.17 -1.68 14.77
N LEU A 167 14.91 -2.03 14.49
CA LEU A 167 13.85 -2.12 15.49
C LEU A 167 14.13 -3.20 16.55
N PHE A 168 14.92 -4.20 16.17
CA PHE A 168 15.32 -5.29 17.06
C PHE A 168 16.81 -5.19 17.37
N GLY A 169 17.15 -5.07 18.66
CA GLY A 169 18.52 -5.16 19.12
C GLY A 169 19.12 -6.55 18.80
N PRO A 170 20.46 -6.71 18.83
CA PRO A 170 21.14 -7.96 18.44
C PRO A 170 20.65 -9.19 19.23
N ARG A 171 20.23 -9.03 20.49
CA ARG A 171 19.66 -10.12 21.30
C ARG A 171 18.27 -10.55 20.82
N ALA A 172 17.43 -9.59 20.43
CA ALA A 172 16.11 -9.88 19.88
C ALA A 172 16.20 -10.51 18.48
N ALA A 173 17.15 -10.09 17.65
CA ALA A 173 17.40 -10.69 16.35
C ALA A 173 17.83 -12.15 16.45
N VAL A 174 18.70 -12.49 17.42
CA VAL A 174 19.10 -13.87 17.69
C VAL A 174 17.93 -14.70 18.19
N ALA A 175 17.12 -14.17 19.12
CA ALA A 175 15.93 -14.87 19.62
C ALA A 175 14.89 -15.11 18.51
N PHE A 176 14.65 -14.13 17.63
CA PHE A 176 13.76 -14.27 16.49
C PHE A 176 14.30 -15.30 15.48
N GLY A 177 15.58 -15.24 15.16
CA GLY A 177 16.23 -16.21 14.26
C GLY A 177 16.19 -17.63 14.81
N ALA A 178 16.40 -17.83 16.11
CA ALA A 178 16.29 -19.13 16.77
C ALA A 178 14.85 -19.66 16.76
N ALA A 179 13.86 -18.81 17.06
CA ALA A 179 12.44 -19.18 17.05
C ALA A 179 11.97 -19.56 15.63
N PHE A 180 12.36 -18.75 14.64
CA PHE A 180 12.02 -18.99 13.24
C PHE A 180 12.71 -20.26 12.70
N GLY A 181 13.99 -20.43 13.02
CA GLY A 181 14.74 -21.64 12.67
C GLY A 181 14.17 -22.92 13.30
N ALA A 182 13.74 -22.87 14.55
CA ALA A 182 13.08 -23.98 15.22
C ALA A 182 11.70 -24.29 14.58
N ALA A 183 10.90 -23.29 14.30
CA ALA A 183 9.59 -23.46 13.65
C ALA A 183 9.73 -24.07 12.25
N PHE A 184 10.66 -23.58 11.44
CA PHE A 184 10.96 -24.15 10.12
C PHE A 184 11.54 -25.56 10.20
N GLY A 185 12.42 -25.82 11.17
CA GLY A 185 12.99 -27.15 11.41
C GLY A 185 11.92 -28.18 11.76
N VAL A 186 10.99 -27.84 12.63
CA VAL A 186 9.85 -28.69 13.00
C VAL A 186 8.92 -28.92 11.80
N ALA A 187 8.55 -27.86 11.07
CA ALA A 187 7.69 -27.97 9.89
C ALA A 187 8.33 -28.88 8.81
N PHE A 188 9.62 -28.71 8.58
CA PHE A 188 10.38 -29.54 7.62
C PHE A 188 10.47 -31.02 8.07
N ALA A 189 10.71 -31.26 9.36
CA ALA A 189 10.74 -32.62 9.92
C ALA A 189 9.37 -33.31 9.78
N LEU A 190 8.27 -32.60 10.08
CA LEU A 190 6.91 -33.12 9.93
C LEU A 190 6.57 -33.41 8.46
N ALA A 191 6.92 -32.51 7.55
CA ALA A 191 6.74 -32.73 6.12
C ALA A 191 7.50 -33.98 5.62
N ARG A 192 8.72 -34.17 6.08
CA ARG A 192 9.55 -35.34 5.74
C ARG A 192 8.98 -36.65 6.31
N MET A 193 8.43 -36.61 7.53
CA MET A 193 7.74 -37.78 8.14
C MET A 193 6.48 -38.12 7.36
N ALA A 194 5.67 -37.14 6.96
CA ALA A 194 4.45 -37.37 6.18
C ALA A 194 4.73 -38.00 4.81
N VAL A 195 5.80 -37.56 4.13
CA VAL A 195 6.22 -38.15 2.85
C VAL A 195 6.70 -39.58 3.03
N ASN A 196 7.46 -39.90 4.09
CA ASN A 196 7.93 -41.25 4.38
C ASN A 196 6.79 -42.21 4.73
N GLN A 197 5.77 -41.77 5.46
CA GLN A 197 4.59 -42.58 5.76
C GLN A 197 3.80 -42.96 4.51
N ARG A 198 3.67 -42.04 3.56
CA ARG A 198 2.99 -42.30 2.27
C ARG A 198 3.75 -43.35 1.42
N ARG A 199 5.07 -43.35 1.47
CA ARG A 199 5.90 -44.36 0.78
C ARG A 199 5.76 -45.75 1.38
N ARG A 200 5.56 -45.87 2.71
CA ARG A 200 5.37 -47.17 3.40
C ARG A 200 4.01 -47.81 3.14
N LYS A 201 2.96 -47.03 2.84
CA LYS A 201 1.61 -47.53 2.55
C LYS A 201 1.42 -47.95 1.08
N ARG A 202 2.42 -47.76 0.22
CA ARG A 202 2.39 -48.16 -1.19
C ARG A 202 3.25 -49.37 -1.51
N LYS A 203 3.85 -50.03 -0.50
CA LYS A 203 4.44 -51.35 -0.57
C LYS A 203 3.58 -52.34 0.21
#